data_8d8270f74534ea28ce52c6c94e6034f6
#
_entry.id   8d8270f74534ea28ce52c6c94e6034f6
#
_cell.length_a   1.000
_cell.length_b   1.000
_cell.length_c   1.000
_cell.angle_alpha   90.00
_cell.angle_beta   90.00
_cell.angle_gamma   90.00
#
_symmetry.space_group_name_H-M   'P 1'
#
loop_
_entity.id
_entity.type
_entity.pdbx_description
1 polymer ?
#
loop_
_entity_poly.entity_id
_entity_poly.type
_entity_poly.pdbx_seq_one_letter_code
_entity_poly.pdbx_strand_id
1 'polypeptide(L)' 'MASGPPNRLTFKNGSLSVNVDSIHKRARLTVYVTGLEGGDHWVNADLTAHDLRDAAKILLEAADDLDKQQASTSP' A
#
# COMPACT_ATOMS: atom_id res chain seq x y z
N MET A 1 -6.73 -7.84 20.01
CA MET A 1 -6.95 -7.39 19.72
C MET A 1 -6.83 -6.89 18.91
N ALA A 2 -6.84 -7.02 18.79
CA ALA A 2 -6.86 -6.55 17.98
C ALA A 2 -6.50 -5.80 17.63
N SER A 3 -6.26 -5.92 17.62
CA SER A 3 -5.85 -5.04 17.35
C SER A 3 -6.09 -4.15 16.48
N GLY A 4 -5.87 -3.38 16.45
CA GLY A 4 -6.28 -2.32 15.69
C GLY A 4 -6.59 -2.71 14.27
N PRO A 5 -7.37 -1.89 13.56
CA PRO A 5 -7.65 -2.21 12.17
C PRO A 5 -6.35 -2.25 11.39
N PRO A 6 -6.22 -3.18 10.48
CA PRO A 6 -5.02 -3.30 9.68
C PRO A 6 -5.02 -2.26 8.57
N ASN A 7 -5.00 -1.00 8.94
CA ASN A 7 -4.94 0.07 7.97
C ASN A 7 -3.49 0.52 7.70
N ARG A 8 -2.54 -0.24 8.20
CA ARG A 8 -1.13 0.07 8.03
C ARG A 8 -0.34 -1.19 7.74
N LEU A 9 0.45 -1.14 6.69
CA LEU A 9 1.36 -2.22 6.33
C LEU A 9 2.78 -1.73 6.50
N THR A 10 3.59 -2.48 7.26
CA THR A 10 5.00 -2.16 7.42
C THR A 10 5.82 -3.14 6.59
N PHE A 11 6.77 -2.63 5.83
CA PHE A 11 7.68 -3.46 5.07
C PHE A 11 9.11 -3.06 5.37
N LYS A 12 10.07 -3.69 4.70
CA LYS A 12 11.48 -3.62 5.08
C LYS A 12 11.99 -2.19 5.27
N ASN A 13 11.64 -1.27 4.40
CA ASN A 13 12.18 0.09 4.43
C ASN A 13 11.08 1.15 4.40
N GLY A 14 9.95 0.85 5.00
CA GLY A 14 8.88 1.84 5.05
C GLY A 14 7.55 1.28 5.45
N SER A 15 6.52 2.03 5.17
CA SER A 15 5.16 1.63 5.50
C SER A 15 4.16 2.24 4.53
N LEU A 16 3.01 1.61 4.47
CA LEU A 16 1.87 2.07 3.70
C LEU A 16 0.70 2.15 4.66
N SER A 17 -0.01 3.25 4.68
CA SER A 17 -1.17 3.39 5.55
C SER A 17 -2.34 4.01 4.80
N VAL A 18 -3.54 3.69 5.26
CA VAL A 18 -4.77 4.24 4.69
C VAL A 18 -5.63 4.75 5.83
N ASN A 19 -6.01 6.02 5.77
CA ASN A 19 -6.89 6.64 6.74
C ASN A 19 -8.18 7.05 6.07
N VAL A 20 -9.29 6.52 6.55
CA VAL A 20 -10.60 6.77 5.96
C VAL A 20 -11.22 8.03 6.57
N ASP A 21 -11.64 8.94 5.72
CA ASP A 21 -12.38 10.12 6.12
C ASP A 21 -13.82 9.94 5.68
N SER A 22 -14.66 9.54 6.63
CA SER A 22 -16.06 9.27 6.35
C SER A 22 -16.85 10.51 6.00
N ILE A 23 -16.42 11.65 6.50
CA ILE A 23 -17.13 12.91 6.29
C ILE A 23 -17.00 13.33 4.83
N HIS A 24 -15.79 13.26 4.29
CA HIS A 24 -15.51 13.69 2.91
C HIS A 24 -15.56 12.55 1.93
N LYS A 25 -15.86 11.33 2.39
CA LYS A 25 -15.99 10.15 1.53
C LYS A 25 -14.71 9.87 0.74
N ARG A 26 -13.58 10.00 1.40
CA ARG A 26 -12.27 9.78 0.80
C ARG A 26 -11.38 9.03 1.77
N ALA A 27 -10.28 8.53 1.26
CA ALA A 27 -9.25 7.94 2.09
C ALA A 27 -7.91 8.55 1.73
N ARG A 28 -7.09 8.78 2.73
CA ARG A 28 -5.72 9.24 2.49
C ARG A 28 -4.79 8.05 2.52
N LEU A 29 -4.11 7.84 1.42
CA LEU A 29 -3.07 6.83 1.30
C LEU A 29 -1.74 7.50 1.55
N THR A 30 -0.96 6.97 2.50
CA THR A 30 0.36 7.50 2.80
C THR A 30 1.39 6.41 2.59
N VAL A 31 2.41 6.70 1.81
CA VAL A 31 3.55 5.81 1.63
C VAL A 31 4.76 6.50 2.24
N TYR A 32 5.41 5.81 3.17
CA TYR A 32 6.60 6.31 3.85
C TYR A 32 7.77 5.37 3.53
N VAL A 33 8.88 5.94 3.10
CA VAL A 33 10.07 5.18 2.74
C VAL A 33 11.27 5.77 3.44
N THR A 34 12.09 4.90 4.02
CA THR A 34 13.30 5.29 4.72
C THR A 34 14.53 4.80 3.98
N GLY A 35 15.69 5.36 4.34
CA GLY A 35 16.96 4.89 3.81
C GLY A 35 17.26 5.30 2.40
N LEU A 36 16.54 6.26 1.88
CA LEU A 36 16.83 6.80 0.55
C LEU A 36 17.87 7.90 0.64
N GLU A 37 18.57 8.09 -0.46
CA GLU A 37 19.48 9.21 -0.62
C GLU A 37 18.67 10.49 -0.44
N GLY A 38 19.12 11.40 0.40
CA GLY A 38 18.38 12.61 0.71
C GLY A 38 17.47 12.48 1.91
N GLY A 39 17.44 11.30 2.56
CA GLY A 39 16.69 11.09 3.79
C GLY A 39 15.39 10.33 3.59
N ASP A 40 14.51 10.48 4.55
CA ASP A 40 13.22 9.79 4.54
C ASP A 40 12.22 10.59 3.72
N HIS A 41 11.34 9.87 3.05
CA HIS A 41 10.33 10.48 2.20
C HIS A 41 8.95 9.89 2.45
N TRP A 42 7.92 10.70 2.30
CA TRP A 42 6.55 10.20 2.33
C TRP A 42 5.70 10.94 1.32
N VAL A 43 4.68 10.27 0.84
CA VAL A 43 3.76 10.80 -0.14
C VAL A 43 2.34 10.53 0.33
N ASN A 44 1.49 11.51 0.22
CA ASN A 44 0.07 11.40 0.56
C ASN A 44 -0.77 11.57 -0.69
N ALA A 45 -1.80 10.75 -0.80
CA ALA A 45 -2.75 10.85 -1.89
C ALA A 45 -4.17 10.68 -1.35
N ASP A 46 -5.09 11.49 -1.83
CA ASP A 46 -6.49 11.36 -1.46
C ASP A 46 -7.19 10.56 -2.56
N LEU A 47 -7.85 9.49 -2.16
CA LEU A 47 -8.47 8.55 -3.07
C LEU A 47 -9.95 8.38 -2.78
N THR A 48 -10.75 8.21 -3.82
CA THR A 48 -12.14 7.83 -3.69
C THR A 48 -12.25 6.31 -3.51
N ALA A 49 -13.46 5.83 -3.21
CA ALA A 49 -13.69 4.39 -3.13
C ALA A 49 -13.35 3.70 -4.43
N HIS A 50 -13.69 4.31 -5.55
CA HIS A 50 -13.39 3.77 -6.87
C HIS A 50 -11.87 3.65 -7.09
N ASP A 51 -11.14 4.71 -6.74
CA ASP A 51 -9.68 4.71 -6.84
C ASP A 51 -9.05 3.61 -5.99
N LEU A 52 -9.58 3.41 -4.78
CA LEU A 52 -9.08 2.38 -3.88
C LEU A 52 -9.28 0.99 -4.46
N ARG A 53 -10.44 0.74 -5.09
CA ARG A 53 -10.71 -0.55 -5.71
C ARG A 53 -9.79 -0.80 -6.89
N ASP A 54 -9.55 0.24 -7.71
CA ASP A 54 -8.63 0.13 -8.83
C ASP A 54 -7.21 -0.12 -8.35
N ALA A 55 -6.79 0.55 -7.30
CA ALA A 55 -5.47 0.35 -6.71
C ALA A 55 -5.32 -1.09 -6.20
N ALA A 56 -6.35 -1.59 -5.51
CA ALA A 56 -6.32 -2.96 -4.99
C ALA A 56 -6.16 -3.97 -6.12
N LYS A 57 -6.85 -3.74 -7.22
CA LYS A 57 -6.78 -4.62 -8.39
C LYS A 57 -5.38 -4.65 -8.97
N ILE A 58 -4.77 -3.49 -9.13
CA ILE A 58 -3.40 -3.37 -9.65
C ILE A 58 -2.42 -4.08 -8.72
N LEU A 59 -2.59 -3.89 -7.42
CA LEU A 59 -1.69 -4.50 -6.44
C LEU A 59 -1.82 -6.02 -6.44
N LEU A 60 -3.04 -6.54 -6.56
CA LEU A 60 -3.26 -7.98 -6.63
C LEU A 60 -2.66 -8.57 -7.91
N GLU A 61 -2.79 -7.87 -9.03
CA GLU A 61 -2.19 -8.33 -10.27
C GLU A 61 -0.67 -8.38 -10.18
N ALA A 62 -0.07 -7.39 -9.53
CA ALA A 62 1.37 -7.38 -9.31
C ALA A 62 1.82 -8.56 -8.46
N ALA A 63 1.06 -8.87 -7.42
CA ALA A 63 1.37 -10.01 -6.57
C ALA A 63 1.29 -11.31 -7.35
N ASP A 64 0.26 -11.46 -8.18
CA ASP A 64 0.10 -12.64 -9.01
C ASP A 64 1.26 -12.79 -10.00
N ASP A 65 1.71 -11.70 -10.59
CA ASP A 65 2.84 -11.73 -11.51
C ASP A 65 4.12 -12.18 -10.81
N LEU A 66 4.34 -11.69 -9.59
CA LEU A 66 5.50 -12.10 -8.82
C LEU A 66 5.44 -13.60 -8.48
N ASP A 67 4.27 -14.08 -8.11
CA ASP A 67 4.08 -15.49 -7.82
C ASP A 67 4.39 -16.36 -9.04
N LYS A 68 3.94 -15.92 -10.22
CA LYS A 68 4.22 -16.63 -11.47
C LYS A 68 5.71 -16.65 -11.78
N GLN A 69 6.39 -15.54 -11.57
CA GLN A 69 7.82 -15.46 -11.80
C GLN A 69 8.58 -16.39 -10.87
N GLN A 70 8.19 -16.46 -9.62
CA GLN A 70 8.82 -17.35 -8.65
C GLN A 70 8.57 -18.80 -9.03
N ALA A 71 7.38 -19.13 -9.46
CA ALA A 71 7.06 -20.48 -9.90
C ALA A 71 7.89 -20.87 -11.13
N SER A 72 8.09 -19.92 -12.04
CA SER A 72 8.89 -20.16 -13.25
C SER A 72 10.36 -20.39 -12.96
N THR A 73 10.87 -19.75 -11.90
CA THR A 73 12.28 -19.85 -11.54
C THR A 73 12.59 -20.99 -10.60
N SER A 74 11.57 -21.60 -10.04
CA SER A 74 11.77 -22.75 -9.15
C SER A 74 12.25 -23.95 -9.96
N PRO A 75 13.30 -24.58 -9.50
CA PRO A 75 13.77 -25.80 -10.17
C PRO A 75 12.79 -26.95 -10.02
#